data_a8624bdaf150ea0745d4a267eae9b8a9
#
_entry.id   a8624bdaf150ea0745d4a267eae9b8a9
#
_cell.length_a   1.000
_cell.length_b   1.000
_cell.length_c   1.000
_cell.angle_alpha   90.00
_cell.angle_beta   90.00
_cell.angle_gamma   90.00
#
_symmetry.space_group_name_H-M   'P 1'
#
loop_
_entity.id
_entity.type
_entity.pdbx_description
1 polymer ?
#
loop_
_entity_poly.entity_id
_entity_poly.type
_entity_poly.pdbx_seq_one_letter_code
_entity_poly.pdbx_strand_id
1 'polypeptide(L)'
;GGLLSSLITSVSGSSKVFSMGLVTYSNNAKKKILKIPNLIIKKNGAVSKECCLSMVNNLSKISKSNICVSITGIAGPNGGSNDKPVGLVYIGVKKGKTIKINKFLFKNKGRVNIQKASVKKTLSLILAIIK
;
A
#
# COMPACT_ATOMS: atom_id res chain seq x y z
N GLY A 1 -0.19 -8.23 1.03
CA GLY A 1 0.25 -9.61 0.89
C GLY A 1 0.39 -10.07 -0.56
N GLY A 2 0.66 -9.18 -1.52
CA GLY A 2 0.91 -9.58 -2.90
C GLY A 2 -0.32 -9.65 -3.82
N LEU A 3 -1.52 -9.47 -3.30
CA LEU A 3 -2.76 -9.60 -4.09
C LEU A 3 -2.84 -8.61 -5.25
N LEU A 4 -2.40 -7.37 -5.05
CA LEU A 4 -2.36 -6.35 -6.12
C LEU A 4 -1.41 -6.78 -7.25
N SER A 5 -0.20 -7.20 -6.91
CA SER A 5 0.78 -7.71 -7.88
C SER A 5 0.25 -8.93 -8.64
N SER A 6 -0.37 -9.86 -7.94
CA SER A 6 -1.00 -11.05 -8.53
C SER A 6 -2.09 -10.65 -9.53
N LEU A 7 -2.95 -9.70 -9.18
CA LEU A 7 -4.01 -9.26 -10.08
C LEU A 7 -3.47 -8.54 -11.32
N ILE A 8 -2.47 -7.67 -11.17
CA ILE A 8 -1.84 -6.99 -12.31
C ILE A 8 -1.18 -8.02 -13.24
N THR A 9 -0.43 -8.95 -12.69
CA THR A 9 0.29 -9.96 -13.48
C THR A 9 -0.60 -11.04 -14.07
N SER A 10 -1.86 -11.15 -13.66
CA SER A 10 -2.84 -12.03 -14.28
C SER A 10 -3.24 -11.59 -15.70
N VAL A 11 -2.95 -10.34 -16.06
CA VAL A 11 -3.26 -9.79 -17.39
C VAL A 11 -2.07 -10.05 -18.32
N SER A 12 -2.34 -10.67 -19.49
CA SER A 12 -1.31 -10.90 -20.50
C SER A 12 -0.66 -9.58 -20.95
N GLY A 13 0.65 -9.56 -21.07
CA GLY A 13 1.41 -8.37 -21.43
C GLY A 13 1.77 -7.45 -20.27
N SER A 14 1.39 -7.80 -19.05
CA SER A 14 1.69 -7.01 -17.84
C SER A 14 3.19 -6.78 -17.62
N SER A 15 4.06 -7.68 -18.07
CA SER A 15 5.51 -7.54 -17.98
C SER A 15 6.07 -6.28 -18.66
N LYS A 16 5.31 -5.70 -19.59
CA LYS A 16 5.68 -4.43 -20.27
C LYS A 16 5.49 -3.21 -19.38
N VAL A 17 4.66 -3.31 -18.33
CA VAL A 17 4.27 -2.17 -17.49
C VAL A 17 4.52 -2.39 -15.99
N PHE A 18 4.61 -3.64 -15.55
CA PHE A 18 4.81 -3.98 -14.14
C PHE A 18 6.26 -4.45 -13.92
N SER A 19 7.02 -3.67 -13.19
CA SER A 19 8.44 -3.96 -12.96
C SER A 19 8.70 -4.69 -11.65
N MET A 20 7.96 -4.35 -10.59
CA MET A 20 8.32 -4.81 -9.24
C MET A 20 7.11 -4.75 -8.29
N GLY A 21 7.00 -5.75 -7.44
CA GLY A 21 6.13 -5.73 -6.27
C GLY A 21 6.90 -6.21 -5.04
N LEU A 22 6.80 -5.47 -3.93
CA LEU A 22 7.44 -5.79 -2.66
C LEU A 22 6.39 -6.11 -1.60
N VAL A 23 6.52 -7.26 -0.97
CA VAL A 23 5.68 -7.67 0.15
C VAL A 23 6.46 -7.46 1.45
N THR A 24 6.43 -6.24 1.98
CA THR A 24 7.09 -5.87 3.23
C THR A 24 6.13 -6.06 4.40
N TYR A 25 5.84 -7.29 4.73
CA TYR A 25 4.73 -7.66 5.60
C TYR A 25 4.96 -7.34 7.07
N SER A 26 6.19 -7.46 7.55
CA SER A 26 6.59 -7.13 8.92
C SER A 26 7.14 -5.70 9.03
N ASN A 27 7.15 -5.15 10.25
CA ASN A 27 7.83 -3.88 10.52
C ASN A 27 9.32 -3.96 10.21
N ASN A 28 9.93 -5.10 10.48
CA ASN A 28 11.34 -5.34 10.17
C ASN A 28 11.60 -5.31 8.66
N ALA A 29 10.74 -5.96 7.85
CA ALA A 29 10.83 -5.92 6.39
C ALA A 29 10.66 -4.49 5.85
N LYS A 30 9.69 -3.72 6.39
CA LYS A 30 9.52 -2.30 6.04
C LYS A 30 10.81 -1.50 6.29
N LYS A 31 11.45 -1.69 7.42
CA LYS A 31 12.71 -1.00 7.77
C LYS A 31 13.88 -1.45 6.90
N LYS A 32 14.06 -2.76 6.70
CA LYS A 32 15.20 -3.30 5.97
C LYS A 32 15.10 -3.08 4.46
N ILE A 33 13.95 -3.35 3.87
CA ILE A 33 13.77 -3.33 2.41
C ILE A 33 13.40 -1.95 1.91
N LEU A 34 12.37 -1.33 2.50
CA LEU A 34 11.89 -0.01 2.10
C LEU A 34 12.58 1.14 2.85
N LYS A 35 13.50 0.84 3.76
CA LYS A 35 14.24 1.86 4.54
C LYS A 35 13.31 2.82 5.28
N ILE A 36 12.18 2.33 5.77
CA ILE A 36 11.27 3.12 6.59
C ILE A 36 11.97 3.49 7.89
N PRO A 37 12.07 4.77 8.24
CA PRO A 37 12.69 5.18 9.50
C PRO A 37 12.00 4.53 10.70
N ASN A 38 12.80 3.98 11.61
CA ASN A 38 12.26 3.32 12.81
C ASN A 38 11.39 4.28 13.65
N LEU A 39 11.73 5.56 13.66
CA LEU A 39 10.96 6.59 14.36
C LEU A 39 9.54 6.73 13.84
N ILE A 40 9.33 6.62 12.53
CA ILE A 40 7.99 6.67 11.92
C ILE A 40 7.14 5.51 12.42
N ILE A 41 7.68 4.30 12.43
CA ILE A 41 6.95 3.11 12.90
C ILE A 41 6.68 3.19 14.40
N LYS A 42 7.64 3.65 15.20
CA LYS A 42 7.47 3.81 16.65
C LYS A 42 6.43 4.86 17.00
N LYS A 43 6.46 6.03 16.33
CA LYS A 43 5.60 7.15 16.64
C LYS A 43 4.19 7.02 16.03
N ASN A 44 4.10 6.57 14.80
CA ASN A 44 2.85 6.58 14.02
C ASN A 44 2.26 5.19 13.80
N GLY A 45 3.06 4.14 14.01
CA GLY A 45 2.70 2.77 13.64
C GLY A 45 2.86 2.49 12.14
N ALA A 46 2.82 1.22 11.79
CA ALA A 46 2.93 0.78 10.41
C ALA A 46 1.70 1.18 9.57
N VAL A 47 0.52 1.20 10.18
CA VAL A 47 -0.72 1.63 9.53
C VAL A 47 -0.95 3.10 9.83
N SER A 48 -0.37 3.95 9.01
CA SER A 48 -0.41 5.42 9.17
C SER A 48 -0.14 6.12 7.84
N LYS A 49 -0.56 7.37 7.76
CA LYS A 49 -0.26 8.24 6.61
C LYS A 49 1.25 8.38 6.40
N GLU A 50 1.99 8.57 7.49
CA GLU A 50 3.43 8.79 7.49
C GLU A 50 4.18 7.55 6.98
N CYS A 51 3.81 6.38 7.46
CA CYS A 51 4.40 5.11 6.99
C CYS A 51 4.06 4.88 5.51
N CYS A 52 2.81 5.07 5.11
CA CYS A 52 2.36 4.90 3.73
C CYS A 52 3.11 5.84 2.77
N LEU A 53 3.29 7.10 3.16
CA LEU A 53 4.08 8.10 2.41
C LEU A 53 5.53 7.67 2.26
N SER A 54 6.15 7.26 3.34
CA SER A 54 7.54 6.77 3.32
C SER A 54 7.68 5.54 2.42
N MET A 55 6.72 4.60 2.50
CA MET A 55 6.70 3.41 1.64
C MET A 55 6.68 3.77 0.15
N VAL A 56 5.76 4.61 -0.30
CA VAL A 56 5.63 4.95 -1.72
C VAL A 56 6.81 5.77 -2.24
N ASN A 57 7.35 6.67 -1.42
CA ASN A 57 8.53 7.45 -1.78
C ASN A 57 9.77 6.57 -1.93
N ASN A 58 10.01 5.68 -0.98
CA ASN A 58 11.19 4.83 -1.01
C ASN A 58 11.07 3.74 -2.09
N LEU A 59 9.88 3.21 -2.34
CA LEU A 59 9.64 2.34 -3.48
C LEU A 59 9.97 3.04 -4.81
N SER A 60 9.57 4.31 -4.96
CA SER A 60 9.87 5.10 -6.16
C SER A 60 11.38 5.23 -6.41
N LYS A 61 12.18 5.39 -5.34
CA LYS A 61 13.65 5.44 -5.44
C LYS A 61 14.26 4.09 -5.86
N ILE A 62 13.69 2.99 -5.35
CA ILE A 62 14.18 1.63 -5.64
C ILE A 62 13.79 1.21 -7.05
N SER A 63 12.52 1.34 -7.42
CA SER A 63 11.98 0.83 -8.69
C SER A 63 12.25 1.74 -9.87
N LYS A 64 12.39 3.04 -9.64
CA LYS A 64 12.46 4.12 -10.67
C LYS A 64 11.27 4.08 -11.64
N SER A 65 10.15 3.49 -11.20
CA SER A 65 8.93 3.39 -11.99
C SER A 65 8.19 4.73 -12.04
N ASN A 66 7.50 4.99 -13.14
CA ASN A 66 6.71 6.22 -13.33
C ASN A 66 5.55 6.33 -12.34
N ILE A 67 4.94 5.19 -12.01
CA ILE A 67 3.85 5.10 -11.04
C ILE A 67 4.24 4.10 -9.97
N CYS A 68 4.13 4.51 -8.72
CA CYS A 68 4.36 3.68 -7.54
C CYS A 68 3.14 3.70 -6.63
N VAL A 69 2.92 2.59 -5.95
CA VAL A 69 1.79 2.43 -5.03
C VAL A 69 2.28 1.82 -3.72
N SER A 70 1.74 2.28 -2.61
CA SER A 70 1.91 1.63 -1.31
C SER A 70 0.56 1.39 -0.66
N ILE A 71 0.45 0.28 0.06
CA ILE A 71 -0.76 -0.10 0.81
C ILE A 71 -0.32 -0.58 2.19
N THR A 72 -0.90 -0.01 3.22
CA THR A 72 -0.73 -0.48 4.60
C THR A 72 -2.07 -0.41 5.31
N GLY A 73 -2.45 -1.48 5.99
CA GLY A 73 -3.80 -1.56 6.57
C GLY A 73 -3.98 -2.71 7.54
N ILE A 74 -5.18 -2.76 8.13
CA ILE A 74 -5.62 -3.77 9.08
C ILE A 74 -6.77 -4.55 8.46
N ALA A 75 -6.44 -5.74 7.94
CA ALA A 75 -7.43 -6.61 7.29
C ALA A 75 -8.27 -7.42 8.30
N GLY A 76 -7.79 -7.55 9.54
CA GLY A 76 -8.48 -8.31 10.59
C GLY A 76 -8.35 -9.84 10.43
N PRO A 77 -9.08 -10.59 11.25
CA PRO A 77 -9.99 -10.14 12.32
C PRO A 77 -9.27 -9.50 13.51
N ASN A 78 -7.98 -9.79 13.69
CA ASN A 78 -7.16 -9.27 14.77
C ASN A 78 -6.42 -7.98 14.36
N GLY A 79 -5.76 -7.32 15.33
CA GLY A 79 -4.89 -6.19 15.09
C GLY A 79 -5.57 -4.81 15.09
N GLY A 80 -6.89 -4.76 15.20
CA GLY A 80 -7.61 -3.50 15.31
C GLY A 80 -7.59 -2.92 16.73
N SER A 81 -7.75 -1.61 16.82
CA SER A 81 -7.94 -0.84 18.05
C SER A 81 -9.02 0.23 17.86
N ASN A 82 -9.37 0.95 18.92
CA ASN A 82 -10.34 2.05 18.80
C ASN A 82 -9.86 3.14 17.82
N ASP A 83 -8.57 3.48 17.87
CA ASP A 83 -7.99 4.51 16.99
C ASP A 83 -7.70 3.99 15.58
N LYS A 84 -7.39 2.69 15.46
CA LYS A 84 -7.06 2.03 14.20
C LYS A 84 -7.89 0.76 14.05
N PRO A 85 -9.17 0.86 13.69
CA PRO A 85 -10.04 -0.30 13.61
C PRO A 85 -9.72 -1.19 12.42
N VAL A 86 -10.19 -2.45 12.48
CA VAL A 86 -10.19 -3.36 11.34
C VAL A 86 -10.90 -2.70 10.15
N GLY A 87 -10.30 -2.75 8.98
CA GLY A 87 -10.78 -2.07 7.77
C GLY A 87 -10.06 -0.75 7.48
N LEU A 88 -9.27 -0.22 8.42
CA LEU A 88 -8.45 0.95 8.19
C LEU A 88 -7.32 0.62 7.21
N VAL A 89 -7.26 1.35 6.10
CA VAL A 89 -6.24 1.18 5.06
C VAL A 89 -5.78 2.53 4.56
N TYR A 90 -4.48 2.72 4.46
CA TYR A 90 -3.86 3.85 3.77
C TYR A 90 -3.33 3.37 2.42
N ILE A 91 -3.63 4.11 1.37
CA ILE A 91 -3.16 3.85 0.01
C ILE A 91 -2.45 5.09 -0.50
N GLY A 92 -1.19 4.92 -0.86
CA GLY A 92 -0.36 5.95 -1.47
C GLY A 92 -0.19 5.68 -2.95
N VAL A 93 -0.37 6.71 -3.77
CA VAL A 93 -0.09 6.65 -5.21
C VAL A 93 0.81 7.83 -5.57
N LYS A 94 1.89 7.53 -6.27
CA LYS A 94 2.87 8.51 -6.74
C LYS A 94 3.04 8.40 -8.25
N LYS A 95 2.99 9.55 -8.92
CA LYS A 95 3.33 9.71 -10.34
C LYS A 95 4.23 10.94 -10.48
N GLY A 96 5.49 10.72 -10.83
CA GLY A 96 6.48 11.80 -10.87
C GLY A 96 6.61 12.51 -9.52
N LYS A 97 6.35 13.82 -9.49
CA LYS A 97 6.36 14.63 -8.27
C LYS A 97 5.04 14.61 -7.50
N THR A 98 3.96 14.16 -8.14
CA THR A 98 2.62 14.11 -7.54
C THR A 98 2.50 12.89 -6.63
N ILE A 99 2.11 13.12 -5.38
CA ILE A 99 1.88 12.05 -4.39
C ILE A 99 0.53 12.31 -3.73
N LYS A 100 -0.29 11.27 -3.68
CA LYS A 100 -1.58 11.28 -2.97
C LYS A 100 -1.62 10.14 -1.98
N ILE A 101 -1.87 10.45 -0.71
CA ILE A 101 -2.08 9.45 0.35
C ILE A 101 -3.53 9.54 0.79
N ASN A 102 -4.25 8.45 0.65
CA ASN A 102 -5.67 8.35 0.95
C ASN A 102 -5.90 7.39 2.12
N LYS A 103 -6.77 7.80 3.02
CA LYS A 103 -7.24 7.01 4.16
C LYS A 103 -8.61 6.44 3.84
N PHE A 104 -8.79 5.15 4.04
CA PHE A 104 -10.07 4.45 3.88
C PHE A 104 -10.41 3.68 5.14
N LEU A 105 -11.68 3.60 5.44
CA LEU A 105 -12.23 2.71 6.44
C LEU A 105 -13.25 1.80 5.74
N PHE A 106 -12.80 0.63 5.31
CA PHE A 106 -13.66 -0.35 4.67
C PHE A 106 -14.54 -1.05 5.70
N LYS A 107 -15.78 -1.38 5.30
CA LYS A 107 -16.68 -2.18 6.14
C LYS A 107 -16.01 -3.54 6.46
N ASN A 108 -16.09 -3.93 7.72
CA ASN A 108 -15.56 -5.23 8.16
C ASN A 108 -16.48 -6.37 7.73
N LYS A 109 -16.32 -6.82 6.51
CA LYS A 109 -16.96 -8.01 5.93
C LYS A 109 -15.98 -9.18 5.84
N GLY A 110 -14.99 -9.21 6.71
CA GLY A 110 -13.94 -10.22 6.76
C GLY A 110 -12.66 -9.81 6.03
N ARG A 111 -11.57 -10.47 6.41
CA ARG A 111 -10.21 -10.21 5.94
C ARG A 111 -10.08 -10.18 4.42
N VAL A 112 -10.57 -11.20 3.76
CA VAL A 112 -10.48 -11.33 2.29
C VAL A 112 -11.23 -10.20 1.58
N ASN A 113 -12.39 -9.81 2.10
CA ASN A 113 -13.17 -8.72 1.52
C ASN A 113 -12.46 -7.36 1.69
N ILE A 114 -11.83 -7.10 2.83
CA ILE A 114 -11.03 -5.88 3.04
C ILE A 114 -9.83 -5.86 2.09
N GLN A 115 -9.14 -6.99 1.90
CA GLN A 115 -8.04 -7.10 0.95
C GLN A 115 -8.51 -6.81 -0.50
N LYS A 116 -9.61 -7.40 -0.93
CA LYS A 116 -10.20 -7.17 -2.26
C LYS A 116 -10.64 -5.72 -2.46
N ALA A 117 -11.29 -5.13 -1.45
CA ALA A 117 -11.70 -3.72 -1.48
C ALA A 117 -10.50 -2.79 -1.59
N SER A 118 -9.42 -3.08 -0.88
CA SER A 118 -8.16 -2.31 -0.93
C SER A 118 -7.55 -2.36 -2.33
N VAL A 119 -7.49 -3.52 -2.96
CA VAL A 119 -6.96 -3.70 -4.32
C VAL A 119 -7.84 -2.96 -5.34
N LYS A 120 -9.15 -3.12 -5.28
CA LYS A 120 -10.10 -2.44 -6.17
C LYS A 120 -9.95 -0.92 -6.07
N LYS A 121 -9.88 -0.39 -4.84
CA LYS A 121 -9.70 1.05 -4.63
C LYS A 121 -8.34 1.53 -5.15
N THR A 122 -7.29 0.74 -4.95
CA THR A 122 -5.95 1.07 -5.46
C THR A 122 -5.94 1.18 -6.99
N LEU A 123 -6.55 0.24 -7.68
CA LEU A 123 -6.67 0.30 -9.15
C LEU A 123 -7.43 1.54 -9.62
N SER A 124 -8.51 1.91 -8.91
CA SER A 124 -9.24 3.15 -9.21
C SER A 124 -8.36 4.40 -9.04
N LEU A 125 -7.53 4.44 -8.00
CA LEU A 125 -6.60 5.55 -7.77
C LEU A 125 -5.49 5.61 -8.81
N ILE A 126 -4.98 4.47 -9.27
CA ILE A 126 -4.02 4.39 -10.38
C ILE A 126 -4.65 4.96 -11.64
N LEU A 127 -5.85 4.53 -12.00
CA LEU A 127 -6.56 5.06 -13.17
C LEU A 127 -6.78 6.57 -13.10
N ALA A 128 -7.13 7.08 -11.91
CA ALA A 128 -7.33 8.52 -11.71
C ALA A 128 -6.04 9.33 -11.87
N ILE A 129 -4.88 8.80 -11.46
CA ILE A 129 -3.61 9.52 -11.58
C ILE A 129 -3.00 9.45 -13.00
N ILE A 130 -3.36 8.43 -13.77
CA ILE A 130 -2.96 8.28 -15.18
C ILE A 130 -3.66 9.32 -16.06
N LYS A 131 -4.93 9.56 -15.80
CA LYS A 131 -5.73 10.58 -16.50
C LYS A 131 -5.28 11.97 -16.06
#